data_caea894ff95fdeba3e39310c2cefcb3f
#
_entry.id   caea894ff95fdeba3e39310c2cefcb3f
#
_cell.length_a   1.000
_cell.length_b   1.000
_cell.length_c   1.000
_cell.angle_alpha   90.00
_cell.angle_beta   90.00
_cell.angle_gamma   90.00
#
_symmetry.space_group_name_H-M   'P 1'
#
loop_
_entity.id
_entity.type
_entity.pdbx_description
1 polymer ?
#
loop_
_entity_poly.entity_id
_entity_poly.type
_entity_poly.pdbx_seq_one_letter_code
_entity_poly.pdbx_strand_id
1 'polypeptide(L)' 'MSADKSKAIANADIAAMSYEEARDELAKVVSQLEQGAVSLEDSMNLWERGEALASRCEEWLVGARARLEAARKSAE' A
#
# COMPACT_ATOMS: atom_id res chain seq x y z
N MET A 1 -18.54 13.49 0.08
CA MET A 1 -17.66 14.23 -0.84
C MET A 1 -16.37 14.63 -0.18
N SER A 2 -16.42 15.42 0.89
CA SER A 2 -15.19 15.81 1.60
C SER A 2 -14.47 14.62 2.22
N ALA A 3 -15.17 13.54 2.55
CA ALA A 3 -14.57 12.32 3.09
C ALA A 3 -13.61 11.67 2.09
N ASP A 4 -13.98 11.64 0.82
CA ASP A 4 -13.14 11.05 -0.23
C ASP A 4 -11.87 11.87 -0.45
N LYS A 5 -11.98 13.19 -0.43
CA LYS A 5 -10.83 14.06 -0.55
C LYS A 5 -9.90 13.93 0.66
N SER A 6 -10.47 13.78 1.85
CA SER A 6 -9.68 13.59 3.07
C SER A 6 -8.88 12.30 3.01
N LYS A 7 -9.47 11.22 2.52
CA LYS A 7 -8.79 9.93 2.36
C LYS A 7 -7.65 10.03 1.35
N ALA A 8 -7.91 10.67 0.21
CA ALA A 8 -6.90 10.85 -0.83
C ALA A 8 -5.72 11.66 -0.30
N ILE A 9 -5.99 12.73 0.46
CA ILE A 9 -4.93 13.56 1.06
C ILE A 9 -4.18 12.78 2.13
N ALA A 10 -4.91 12.05 2.99
CA ALA A 10 -4.30 11.29 4.08
C ALA A 10 -3.34 10.21 3.59
N ASN A 11 -3.59 9.66 2.40
CA ASN A 11 -2.78 8.58 1.84
C ASN A 11 -1.92 9.04 0.64
N ALA A 12 -1.83 10.34 0.41
CA ALA A 12 -1.07 10.88 -0.72
C ALA A 12 0.42 10.55 -0.65
N ASP A 13 0.96 10.39 0.57
CA ASP A 13 2.36 10.04 0.79
C ASP A 13 2.71 8.66 0.22
N ILE A 14 1.73 7.77 0.15
CA ILE A 14 1.95 6.40 -0.31
C ILE A 14 2.41 6.35 -1.77
N ALA A 15 1.93 7.27 -2.60
CA ALA A 15 2.31 7.33 -4.00
C ALA A 15 3.82 7.57 -4.20
N ALA A 16 4.48 8.17 -3.21
CA ALA A 16 5.91 8.45 -3.26
C ALA A 16 6.76 7.38 -2.56
N MET A 17 6.15 6.37 -1.97
CA MET A 17 6.87 5.32 -1.26
C MET A 17 7.52 4.32 -2.20
N SER A 18 8.71 3.85 -1.80
CA SER A 18 9.34 2.70 -2.43
C SER A 18 8.58 1.43 -2.02
N TYR A 19 8.86 0.33 -2.70
CA TYR A 19 8.27 -0.96 -2.33
C TYR A 19 8.58 -1.33 -0.88
N GLU A 20 9.84 -1.17 -0.46
CA GLU A 20 10.25 -1.50 0.90
C GLU A 20 9.55 -0.64 1.94
N GLU A 21 9.44 0.66 1.68
CA GLU A 21 8.73 1.56 2.57
C GLU A 21 7.25 1.19 2.69
N ALA A 22 6.60 0.93 1.57
CA ALA A 22 5.19 0.56 1.55
C ALA A 22 4.96 -0.77 2.27
N ARG A 23 5.83 -1.73 2.05
CA ARG A 23 5.75 -3.05 2.68
C ARG A 23 5.93 -2.96 4.19
N ASP A 24 6.92 -2.20 4.65
CA ASP A 24 7.17 -2.03 6.08
C ASP A 24 6.00 -1.34 6.76
N GLU A 25 5.47 -0.31 6.15
CA GLU A 25 4.31 0.41 6.67
C GLU A 25 3.09 -0.50 6.73
N LEU A 26 2.87 -1.30 5.68
CA LEU A 26 1.76 -2.25 5.64
C LEU A 26 1.86 -3.26 6.78
N ALA A 27 3.06 -3.77 7.05
CA ALA A 27 3.25 -4.70 8.15
C ALA A 27 2.88 -4.08 9.49
N LYS A 28 3.20 -2.80 9.69
CA LYS A 28 2.82 -2.07 10.89
C LYS A 28 1.31 -1.92 11.01
N VAL A 29 0.65 -1.57 9.92
CA VAL A 29 -0.80 -1.40 9.89
C VAL A 29 -1.50 -2.72 10.23
N VAL A 30 -1.06 -3.82 9.63
CA VAL A 30 -1.62 -5.15 9.88
C VAL A 30 -1.43 -5.53 11.36
N SER A 31 -0.24 -5.27 11.90
CA SER A 31 0.04 -5.55 13.30
C SER A 31 -0.89 -4.79 14.24
N GLN A 32 -1.13 -3.51 13.96
CA GLN A 32 -2.06 -2.70 14.76
C GLN A 32 -3.49 -3.23 14.69
N LEU A 33 -3.93 -3.67 13.50
CA LEU A 33 -5.25 -4.26 13.34
C LEU A 33 -5.38 -5.58 14.11
N GLU A 34 -4.34 -6.40 14.07
CA GLU A 34 -4.34 -7.69 14.76
C GLU A 34 -4.38 -7.53 16.27
N GLN A 35 -3.78 -6.49 16.81
CA GLN A 35 -3.82 -6.22 18.25
C GLN A 35 -5.24 -5.93 18.75
N GLY A 36 -6.10 -5.37 17.89
CA GLY A 36 -7.49 -5.12 18.24
C GLY A 36 -7.71 -4.10 19.35
N ALA A 37 -6.69 -3.32 19.68
CA ALA A 37 -6.75 -2.37 20.79
C ALA A 37 -7.17 -0.97 20.36
N VAL A 38 -7.75 -0.83 19.18
CA VAL A 38 -8.15 0.46 18.64
C VAL A 38 -9.67 0.53 18.49
N SER A 39 -10.19 1.75 18.40
CA SER A 39 -11.62 1.97 18.18
C SER A 39 -12.04 1.47 16.81
N LEU A 40 -13.34 1.32 16.60
CA LEU A 40 -13.85 0.93 15.29
C LEU A 40 -13.46 1.94 14.22
N GLU A 41 -13.57 3.24 14.53
CA GLU A 41 -13.20 4.29 13.60
C GLU A 41 -11.72 4.20 13.22
N ASP A 42 -10.85 4.00 14.20
CA ASP A 42 -9.41 3.85 13.94
C ASP A 42 -9.12 2.59 13.15
N SER A 43 -9.85 1.50 13.42
CA SER A 43 -9.70 0.27 12.65
C SER A 43 -10.05 0.47 11.19
N MET A 44 -11.10 1.23 10.91
CA MET A 44 -11.50 1.54 9.53
C MET A 44 -10.44 2.39 8.82
N ASN A 45 -9.88 3.36 9.52
CA ASN A 45 -8.81 4.20 8.97
C ASN A 45 -7.55 3.38 8.68
N LEU A 46 -7.19 2.49 9.59
CA LEU A 46 -6.06 1.59 9.40
C LEU A 46 -6.29 0.64 8.22
N TRP A 47 -7.52 0.13 8.09
CA TRP A 47 -7.88 -0.73 6.97
C TRP A 47 -7.71 -0.02 5.64
N GLU A 48 -8.22 1.20 5.54
CA GLU A 48 -8.11 1.99 4.31
C GLU A 48 -6.65 2.29 3.96
N ARG A 49 -5.84 2.62 4.96
CA ARG A 49 -4.42 2.84 4.73
C ARG A 49 -3.74 1.55 4.29
N GLY A 50 -4.10 0.44 4.92
CA GLY A 50 -3.58 -0.88 4.53
C GLY A 50 -3.89 -1.23 3.09
N GLU A 51 -5.10 -0.94 2.63
CA GLU A 51 -5.49 -1.18 1.25
C GLU A 51 -4.68 -0.33 0.27
N ALA A 52 -4.47 0.94 0.59
CA ALA A 52 -3.68 1.83 -0.24
C ALA A 52 -2.21 1.38 -0.31
N LEU A 53 -1.66 0.95 0.82
CA LEU A 53 -0.29 0.43 0.87
C LEU A 53 -0.16 -0.88 0.08
N ALA A 54 -1.15 -1.76 0.20
CA ALA A 54 -1.15 -3.01 -0.55
C ALA A 54 -1.22 -2.75 -2.06
N SER A 55 -2.02 -1.80 -2.48
CA SER A 55 -2.09 -1.40 -3.89
C SER A 55 -0.75 -0.87 -4.38
N ARG A 56 -0.07 -0.09 -3.57
CA ARG A 56 1.25 0.43 -3.93
C ARG A 56 2.27 -0.69 -4.09
N CYS A 57 2.26 -1.66 -3.19
CA CYS A 57 3.12 -2.84 -3.29
C CYS A 57 2.84 -3.61 -4.57
N GLU A 58 1.57 -3.78 -4.91
CA GLU A 58 1.17 -4.47 -6.13
C GLU A 58 1.66 -3.75 -7.38
N GLU A 59 1.57 -2.42 -7.41
CA GLU A 59 2.10 -1.62 -8.52
C GLU A 59 3.58 -1.90 -8.74
N TRP A 60 4.36 -1.96 -7.67
CA TRP A 60 5.79 -2.26 -7.74
C TRP A 60 6.04 -3.66 -8.29
N LEU A 61 5.27 -4.65 -7.82
CA LEU A 61 5.41 -6.03 -8.26
C LEU A 61 5.03 -6.22 -9.72
N VAL A 62 3.96 -5.56 -10.16
CA VAL A 62 3.55 -5.60 -11.57
C VAL A 62 4.63 -4.99 -12.45
N GLY A 63 5.19 -3.86 -12.06
CA GLY A 63 6.27 -3.23 -12.79
C GLY A 63 7.51 -4.10 -12.88
N ALA A 64 7.90 -4.73 -11.77
CA ALA A 64 9.05 -5.62 -11.73
C ALA A 64 8.85 -6.84 -12.63
N ARG A 65 7.65 -7.39 -12.60
CA ARG A 65 7.30 -8.55 -13.44
C ARG A 65 7.40 -8.19 -14.92
N ALA A 66 6.90 -7.03 -15.30
CA ALA A 66 6.97 -6.56 -16.67
C ALA A 66 8.43 -6.42 -17.14
N ARG A 67 9.30 -5.90 -16.26
CA ARG A 67 10.73 -5.76 -16.55
C ARG A 67 11.39 -7.11 -16.74
N LEU A 68 11.05 -8.08 -15.90
CA LEU A 68 11.60 -9.42 -16.01
C LEU A 68 11.20 -10.08 -17.32
N GLU A 69 9.95 -9.93 -17.72
CA GLU A 69 9.47 -10.48 -18.98
C GLU A 69 10.16 -9.83 -20.19
N ALA A 70 10.35 -8.52 -20.15
CA ALA A 70 11.05 -7.80 -21.20
C ALA A 70 12.51 -8.27 -21.31
N ALA A 71 13.19 -8.45 -20.17
CA ALA A 71 14.56 -8.94 -20.13
C ALA A 71 14.67 -10.36 -20.67
N ARG A 72 13.69 -11.20 -20.34
CA ARG A 72 13.66 -12.58 -20.82
C ARG A 72 13.48 -12.65 -22.33
N LYS A 73 12.62 -11.83 -22.89
CA LYS A 73 12.43 -11.74 -24.34
C LYS A 73 13.68 -11.27 -25.05
N SER A 74 14.40 -10.31 -24.47
CA SER A 74 15.64 -9.81 -25.03
C SER A 74 16.73 -10.88 -25.04
N ALA A 75 16.71 -11.80 -24.09
CA ALA A 75 17.69 -12.87 -23.99
C ALA A 75 17.44 -14.00 -25.02
N GLU A 76 16.22 -14.10 -25.51
CA GLU A 76 15.86 -15.08 -26.53
C GLU A 76 16.26 -14.59 -27.91
#